data_6b00fb03bd56f178344d64bf4a82c0a1
#
_entry.id   6b00fb03bd56f178344d64bf4a82c0a1
#
_cell.length_a   1.000
_cell.length_b   1.000
_cell.length_c   1.000
_cell.angle_alpha   90.00
_cell.angle_beta   90.00
_cell.angle_gamma   90.00
#
_symmetry.space_group_name_H-M   'P 1'
#
loop_
_entity.id
_entity.type
_entity.pdbx_description
1 polymer ?
#
loop_
_entity_poly.entity_id
_entity_poly.type
_entity_poly.pdbx_seq_one_letter_code
_entity_poly.pdbx_strand_id
1 'polypeptide(L)'
;SAIYVSPEGNDENPGSFESPLATITYAASIAQPGIDIKLRGGTYKEKVYINNIHGTEEEPITISNYRDEKVIIDGAKAIASEWVSHKDNIWKTTVDFDVTQLFLDDAMLIGARWPNINKHWDEYDESDGNHPTPGSYWDLGTRSHADRIVEEGVVTNRFKNQDEEHSLSNLNFSVEGGVVVVQGVEPKVFDVTAHTAGEATFETPSVAEDLKSLENYYITGDLDLLDSEREWFYDKETKELYVWLENNANPNEASIKARGYTEQEHQTDSDRILKVYDSSHIKFDGITVQTGAFHLLGSHNLTFENSKFLYSGHHKQMLGADINKAQGDYEN
;
A
#
# COMPACT_ATOMS: atom_id res chain seq x y z
N SER A 1 -14.13 -12.57 32.26
CA SER A 1 -14.59 -13.57 31.29
C SER A 1 -13.88 -13.32 29.98
N ALA A 2 -13.54 -14.37 29.23
CA ALA A 2 -12.87 -14.23 27.94
C ALA A 2 -13.65 -14.95 26.83
N ILE A 3 -13.65 -14.33 25.64
CA ILE A 3 -14.09 -14.91 24.39
C ILE A 3 -12.85 -15.16 23.54
N TYR A 4 -12.71 -16.37 23.00
CA TYR A 4 -11.57 -16.71 22.13
C TYR A 4 -11.98 -16.68 20.67
N VAL A 5 -11.10 -16.13 19.82
CA VAL A 5 -11.26 -16.04 18.37
C VAL A 5 -10.02 -16.66 17.72
N SER A 6 -10.20 -17.39 16.64
CA SER A 6 -9.12 -18.00 15.85
C SER A 6 -9.45 -17.95 14.36
N PRO A 7 -8.47 -17.75 13.46
CA PRO A 7 -8.71 -17.90 12.04
C PRO A 7 -9.26 -19.27 11.63
N GLU A 8 -9.02 -20.30 12.43
CA GLU A 8 -9.53 -21.67 12.27
C GLU A 8 -10.83 -21.93 13.06
N GLY A 9 -11.43 -20.89 13.65
CA GLY A 9 -12.65 -21.00 14.46
C GLY A 9 -13.93 -21.07 13.63
N ASN A 10 -15.06 -21.01 14.35
CA ASN A 10 -16.38 -20.95 13.73
C ASN A 10 -17.28 -20.07 14.60
N ASP A 11 -18.00 -19.13 14.02
CA ASP A 11 -18.90 -18.21 14.74
C ASP A 11 -20.14 -18.90 15.34
N GLU A 12 -20.38 -20.17 15.01
CA GLU A 12 -21.35 -21.02 15.68
C GLU A 12 -20.83 -21.64 16.99
N ASN A 13 -19.54 -21.54 17.28
CA ASN A 13 -18.93 -22.05 18.49
C ASN A 13 -19.25 -21.16 19.71
N PRO A 14 -19.09 -21.69 20.94
CA PRO A 14 -19.35 -20.92 22.15
C PRO A 14 -18.28 -19.84 22.47
N GLY A 15 -17.18 -19.77 21.73
CA GLY A 15 -16.09 -18.83 21.99
C GLY A 15 -15.18 -19.24 23.17
N SER A 16 -15.12 -20.52 23.51
CA SER A 16 -14.16 -21.05 24.47
C SER A 16 -12.77 -21.22 23.82
N PHE A 17 -11.76 -21.50 24.65
CA PHE A 17 -10.41 -21.75 24.16
C PHE A 17 -10.35 -22.97 23.20
N GLU A 18 -11.06 -24.03 23.50
CA GLU A 18 -11.12 -25.26 22.70
C GLU A 18 -12.07 -25.16 21.49
N SER A 19 -13.01 -24.23 21.53
CA SER A 19 -14.00 -24.00 20.48
C SER A 19 -14.17 -22.50 20.23
N PRO A 20 -13.15 -21.85 19.61
CA PRO A 20 -13.13 -20.42 19.40
C PRO A 20 -14.08 -19.97 18.29
N LEU A 21 -14.49 -18.70 18.33
CA LEU A 21 -15.16 -18.02 17.23
C LEU A 21 -14.21 -17.84 16.04
N ALA A 22 -14.74 -17.58 14.86
CA ALA A 22 -13.96 -17.33 13.66
C ALA A 22 -13.59 -15.85 13.48
N THR A 23 -14.51 -14.93 13.83
CA THR A 23 -14.39 -13.52 13.47
C THR A 23 -14.34 -12.58 14.67
N ILE A 24 -13.49 -11.57 14.56
CA ILE A 24 -13.39 -10.48 15.53
C ILE A 24 -14.70 -9.67 15.53
N THR A 25 -15.30 -9.47 14.37
CA THR A 25 -16.57 -8.76 14.19
C THR A 25 -17.68 -9.42 15.01
N TYR A 26 -17.82 -10.73 14.91
CA TYR A 26 -18.85 -11.45 15.66
C TYR A 26 -18.56 -11.43 17.17
N ALA A 27 -17.32 -11.70 17.56
CA ALA A 27 -16.92 -11.65 18.98
C ALA A 27 -17.22 -10.28 19.61
N ALA A 28 -16.91 -9.18 18.88
CA ALA A 28 -17.23 -7.84 19.35
C ALA A 28 -18.74 -7.59 19.45
N SER A 29 -19.53 -8.12 18.54
CA SER A 29 -20.98 -7.91 18.51
C SER A 29 -21.73 -8.52 19.72
N ILE A 30 -21.14 -9.51 20.37
CA ILE A 30 -21.70 -10.20 21.57
C ILE A 30 -21.00 -9.78 22.86
N ALA A 31 -19.99 -8.90 22.77
CA ALA A 31 -19.20 -8.48 23.93
C ALA A 31 -20.04 -7.63 24.89
N GLN A 32 -19.79 -7.80 26.18
CA GLN A 32 -20.33 -6.98 27.25
C GLN A 32 -19.17 -6.19 27.91
N PRO A 33 -19.44 -5.10 28.63
CA PRO A 33 -18.41 -4.40 29.39
C PRO A 33 -17.57 -5.35 30.24
N GLY A 34 -16.24 -5.15 30.25
CA GLY A 34 -15.29 -5.98 31.00
C GLY A 34 -14.93 -7.32 30.37
N ILE A 35 -15.37 -7.58 29.14
CA ILE A 35 -14.99 -8.79 28.39
C ILE A 35 -13.61 -8.64 27.76
N ASP A 36 -12.81 -9.69 27.85
CA ASP A 36 -11.60 -9.90 27.07
C ASP A 36 -11.89 -10.74 25.83
N ILE A 37 -11.65 -10.20 24.65
CA ILE A 37 -11.63 -10.94 23.38
C ILE A 37 -10.18 -11.31 23.09
N LYS A 38 -9.85 -12.61 23.19
CA LYS A 38 -8.51 -13.16 23.00
C LYS A 38 -8.33 -13.74 21.61
N LEU A 39 -7.51 -13.08 20.82
CA LEU A 39 -7.22 -13.49 19.45
C LEU A 39 -6.07 -14.50 19.44
N ARG A 40 -6.32 -15.69 18.91
CA ARG A 40 -5.29 -16.69 18.66
C ARG A 40 -4.42 -16.25 17.50
N GLY A 41 -3.17 -16.70 17.51
CA GLY A 41 -2.20 -16.37 16.47
C GLY A 41 -2.64 -16.78 15.07
N GLY A 42 -2.30 -15.97 14.11
CA GLY A 42 -2.60 -16.18 12.69
C GLY A 42 -3.01 -14.91 11.95
N THR A 43 -3.42 -15.10 10.70
CA THR A 43 -3.84 -14.01 9.82
C THR A 43 -5.35 -14.03 9.64
N TYR A 44 -5.98 -12.95 10.08
CA TYR A 44 -7.42 -12.71 9.93
C TYR A 44 -7.67 -11.96 8.63
N LYS A 45 -8.39 -12.57 7.70
CA LYS A 45 -8.72 -12.00 6.38
C LYS A 45 -10.07 -11.29 6.35
N GLU A 46 -10.69 -11.09 7.50
CA GLU A 46 -11.96 -10.38 7.59
C GLU A 46 -11.77 -8.85 7.50
N LYS A 47 -12.83 -8.17 7.07
CA LYS A 47 -12.99 -6.72 7.26
C LYS A 47 -13.69 -6.52 8.61
N VAL A 48 -12.90 -6.21 9.63
CA VAL A 48 -13.41 -6.05 11.00
C VAL A 48 -14.34 -4.85 11.07
N TYR A 49 -15.56 -5.07 11.54
CA TYR A 49 -16.56 -4.03 11.74
C TYR A 49 -17.12 -4.08 13.17
N ILE A 50 -16.79 -3.07 13.95
CA ILE A 50 -17.28 -2.88 15.32
C ILE A 50 -18.20 -1.66 15.30
N ASN A 51 -19.48 -1.85 15.64
CA ASN A 51 -20.47 -0.79 15.58
C ASN A 51 -21.41 -0.82 16.78
N ASN A 52 -21.58 0.33 17.43
CA ASN A 52 -22.45 0.51 18.59
C ASN A 52 -22.11 -0.46 19.73
N ILE A 53 -20.82 -0.60 20.05
CA ILE A 53 -20.28 -1.46 21.09
C ILE A 53 -19.64 -0.59 22.17
N HIS A 54 -20.04 -0.78 23.40
CA HIS A 54 -19.63 0.09 24.51
C HIS A 54 -19.14 -0.70 25.72
N GLY A 55 -17.89 -0.46 26.10
CA GLY A 55 -17.40 -0.73 27.47
C GLY A 55 -17.69 0.44 28.39
N THR A 56 -17.10 0.43 29.56
CA THR A 56 -17.04 1.57 30.50
C THR A 56 -15.60 1.89 30.85
N GLU A 57 -15.36 3.00 31.56
CA GLU A 57 -14.02 3.36 32.03
C GLU A 57 -13.46 2.30 32.98
N GLU A 58 -14.30 1.75 33.88
CA GLU A 58 -13.94 0.73 34.84
C GLU A 58 -13.90 -0.68 34.24
N GLU A 59 -14.70 -0.92 33.20
CA GLU A 59 -14.87 -2.21 32.54
C GLU A 59 -14.76 -2.05 31.02
N PRO A 60 -13.57 -1.70 30.47
CA PRO A 60 -13.38 -1.62 29.02
C PRO A 60 -13.51 -3.00 28.38
N ILE A 61 -13.88 -3.02 27.10
CA ILE A 61 -13.78 -4.22 26.26
C ILE A 61 -12.35 -4.29 25.72
N THR A 62 -11.65 -5.39 25.97
CA THR A 62 -10.27 -5.57 25.52
C THR A 62 -10.21 -6.59 24.39
N ILE A 63 -9.65 -6.19 23.24
CA ILE A 63 -9.37 -7.05 22.09
C ILE A 63 -7.86 -7.19 22.00
N SER A 64 -7.33 -8.37 22.32
CA SER A 64 -5.88 -8.55 22.42
C SER A 64 -5.42 -9.89 21.87
N ASN A 65 -4.15 -9.96 21.48
CA ASN A 65 -3.54 -11.24 21.19
C ASN A 65 -3.53 -12.15 22.42
N TYR A 66 -3.66 -13.45 22.19
CA TYR A 66 -3.54 -14.44 23.27
C TYR A 66 -2.06 -14.66 23.59
N ARG A 67 -1.63 -14.26 24.80
CA ARG A 67 -0.22 -14.27 25.20
C ARG A 67 0.62 -13.46 24.19
N ASP A 68 1.69 -14.07 23.66
CA ASP A 68 2.59 -13.46 22.67
C ASP A 68 2.34 -14.00 21.25
N GLU A 69 1.18 -14.57 20.98
CA GLU A 69 0.84 -15.08 19.67
C GLU A 69 0.74 -13.91 18.65
N LYS A 70 1.38 -14.06 17.48
CA LYS A 70 1.35 -13.03 16.44
C LYS A 70 -0.03 -12.99 15.77
N VAL A 71 -0.71 -11.87 15.90
CA VAL A 71 -2.04 -11.61 15.32
C VAL A 71 -1.92 -10.56 14.23
N ILE A 72 -2.41 -10.87 13.03
CA ILE A 72 -2.40 -9.96 11.89
C ILE A 72 -3.82 -9.89 11.30
N ILE A 73 -4.38 -8.68 11.21
CA ILE A 73 -5.54 -8.37 10.38
C ILE A 73 -4.98 -7.86 9.05
N ASP A 74 -5.22 -8.60 7.95
CA ASP A 74 -4.56 -8.36 6.66
C ASP A 74 -5.57 -8.23 5.52
N GLY A 75 -5.57 -7.06 4.88
CA GLY A 75 -6.42 -6.77 3.72
C GLY A 75 -5.88 -7.27 2.38
N ALA A 76 -4.66 -7.83 2.32
CA ALA A 76 -4.08 -8.31 1.09
C ALA A 76 -4.79 -9.57 0.55
N LYS A 77 -4.87 -9.67 -0.77
CA LYS A 77 -5.38 -10.83 -1.51
C LYS A 77 -4.21 -11.71 -1.95
N ALA A 78 -4.30 -13.02 -1.75
CA ALA A 78 -3.30 -13.96 -2.28
C ALA A 78 -3.34 -13.98 -3.81
N ILE A 79 -2.19 -14.04 -4.45
CA ILE A 79 -2.09 -14.29 -5.90
C ILE A 79 -2.05 -15.81 -6.08
N ALA A 80 -3.17 -16.38 -6.49
CA ALA A 80 -3.34 -17.82 -6.66
C ALA A 80 -3.12 -18.31 -8.09
N SER A 81 -3.05 -17.41 -9.08
CA SER A 81 -2.79 -17.75 -10.47
C SER A 81 -1.35 -18.14 -10.69
N GLU A 82 -1.12 -19.08 -11.61
CA GLU A 82 0.21 -19.55 -11.97
C GLU A 82 1.03 -18.43 -12.62
N TRP A 83 2.28 -18.32 -12.22
CA TRP A 83 3.27 -17.44 -12.80
C TRP A 83 4.02 -18.16 -13.92
N VAL A 84 4.18 -17.48 -15.05
CA VAL A 84 4.96 -17.95 -16.19
C VAL A 84 6.14 -17.03 -16.46
N SER A 85 7.25 -17.57 -16.95
CA SER A 85 8.39 -16.75 -17.33
C SER A 85 8.01 -15.80 -18.47
N HIS A 86 8.38 -14.53 -18.37
CA HIS A 86 8.13 -13.51 -19.38
C HIS A 86 9.42 -13.21 -20.18
N LYS A 87 10.37 -12.55 -19.56
CA LYS A 87 11.64 -12.12 -20.17
C LYS A 87 12.71 -12.08 -19.08
N ASP A 88 13.89 -12.59 -19.36
CA ASP A 88 15.01 -12.64 -18.42
C ASP A 88 14.59 -13.26 -17.08
N ASN A 89 14.64 -12.48 -15.99
CA ASN A 89 14.26 -12.92 -14.65
C ASN A 89 12.86 -12.44 -14.24
N ILE A 90 12.11 -11.86 -15.18
CA ILE A 90 10.76 -11.34 -14.95
C ILE A 90 9.75 -12.46 -15.17
N TRP A 91 8.85 -12.60 -14.22
CA TRP A 91 7.71 -13.50 -14.27
C TRP A 91 6.43 -12.71 -14.42
N LYS A 92 5.40 -13.30 -15.03
CA LYS A 92 4.09 -12.69 -15.14
C LYS A 92 2.96 -13.65 -14.80
N THR A 93 1.86 -13.09 -14.36
CA THR A 93 0.59 -13.78 -14.17
C THR A 93 -0.57 -12.85 -14.52
N THR A 94 -1.79 -13.38 -14.59
CA THR A 94 -3.00 -12.57 -14.77
C THR A 94 -3.81 -12.55 -13.48
N VAL A 95 -4.36 -11.41 -13.14
CA VAL A 95 -5.21 -11.22 -11.95
C VAL A 95 -6.58 -10.65 -12.35
N ASP A 96 -7.58 -10.83 -11.50
CA ASP A 96 -8.96 -10.38 -11.73
C ASP A 96 -9.33 -9.11 -10.97
N PHE A 97 -8.33 -8.43 -10.40
CA PHE A 97 -8.48 -7.17 -9.68
C PHE A 97 -7.31 -6.22 -10.00
N ASP A 98 -7.52 -4.94 -9.79
CA ASP A 98 -6.48 -3.92 -9.98
C ASP A 98 -5.51 -3.91 -8.81
N VAL A 99 -4.21 -4.08 -9.10
CA VAL A 99 -3.14 -4.15 -8.08
C VAL A 99 -2.57 -2.77 -7.80
N THR A 100 -2.46 -2.42 -6.53
CA THR A 100 -1.87 -1.16 -6.07
C THR A 100 -0.63 -1.32 -5.19
N GLN A 101 -0.48 -2.45 -4.53
CA GLN A 101 0.70 -2.82 -3.77
C GLN A 101 0.93 -4.34 -3.88
N LEU A 102 2.19 -4.75 -3.94
CA LEU A 102 2.58 -6.16 -4.00
C LEU A 102 3.50 -6.48 -2.83
N PHE A 103 3.36 -7.69 -2.29
CA PHE A 103 4.11 -8.16 -1.12
C PHE A 103 4.65 -9.56 -1.38
N LEU A 104 5.89 -9.77 -0.98
CA LEU A 104 6.48 -11.09 -0.81
C LEU A 104 6.48 -11.39 0.69
N ASP A 105 5.76 -12.42 1.11
CA ASP A 105 5.45 -12.66 2.52
C ASP A 105 4.79 -11.42 3.16
N ASP A 106 5.45 -10.76 4.11
CA ASP A 106 4.99 -9.52 4.74
C ASP A 106 5.79 -8.29 4.28
N ALA A 107 6.77 -8.44 3.39
CA ALA A 107 7.60 -7.34 2.88
C ALA A 107 7.00 -6.73 1.62
N MET A 108 6.82 -5.41 1.62
CA MET A 108 6.34 -4.67 0.45
C MET A 108 7.43 -4.63 -0.64
N LEU A 109 7.06 -5.05 -1.85
CA LEU A 109 7.86 -4.86 -3.04
C LEU A 109 7.65 -3.46 -3.62
N ILE A 110 8.62 -2.99 -4.40
CA ILE A 110 8.58 -1.65 -4.97
C ILE A 110 7.99 -1.70 -6.38
N GLY A 111 7.05 -0.81 -6.70
CA GLY A 111 6.62 -0.62 -8.08
C GLY A 111 7.80 -0.21 -8.95
N ALA A 112 7.95 -0.83 -10.11
CA ALA A 112 8.99 -0.54 -11.08
C ALA A 112 9.11 0.95 -11.33
N ARG A 113 10.32 1.50 -11.21
CA ARG A 113 10.54 2.95 -11.22
C ARG A 113 11.94 3.33 -11.69
N TRP A 114 12.08 4.56 -12.12
CA TRP A 114 13.36 5.21 -12.39
C TRP A 114 13.44 6.57 -11.66
N PRO A 115 14.55 6.90 -10.99
CA PRO A 115 15.66 6.02 -10.65
C PRO A 115 15.25 4.91 -9.70
N ASN A 116 16.02 3.79 -9.70
CA ASN A 116 15.82 2.70 -8.75
C ASN A 116 16.08 3.15 -7.31
N ILE A 117 15.46 2.49 -6.35
CA ILE A 117 15.69 2.77 -4.94
C ILE A 117 17.06 2.21 -4.50
N ASN A 118 17.64 2.84 -3.47
CA ASN A 118 18.91 2.37 -2.88
C ASN A 118 18.70 1.27 -1.84
N LYS A 119 17.56 1.29 -1.15
CA LYS A 119 17.22 0.33 -0.10
C LYS A 119 15.75 -0.07 -0.18
N HIS A 120 15.48 -1.34 0.13
CA HIS A 120 14.13 -1.84 0.31
C HIS A 120 13.64 -1.63 1.74
N TRP A 121 12.32 -1.74 1.95
CA TRP A 121 11.67 -1.47 3.23
C TRP A 121 12.29 -2.27 4.40
N ASP A 122 12.56 -3.54 4.21
CA ASP A 122 13.11 -4.45 5.21
C ASP A 122 14.61 -4.27 5.50
N GLU A 123 15.28 -3.38 4.75
CA GLU A 123 16.69 -3.03 4.95
C GLU A 123 16.87 -1.81 5.86
N TYR A 124 15.76 -1.17 6.29
CA TYR A 124 15.81 -0.05 7.22
C TYR A 124 15.82 -0.54 8.68
N ASP A 125 16.74 -0.02 9.45
CA ASP A 125 16.83 -0.29 10.89
C ASP A 125 15.85 0.61 11.65
N GLU A 126 14.86 0.00 12.30
CA GLU A 126 13.88 0.72 13.13
C GLU A 126 14.50 1.34 14.38
N SER A 127 15.73 0.96 14.76
CA SER A 127 16.37 1.40 16.00
C SER A 127 17.07 2.76 15.89
N ASP A 128 17.38 3.24 14.70
CA ASP A 128 18.12 4.49 14.49
C ASP A 128 17.24 5.76 14.56
N GLY A 129 15.93 5.60 14.71
CA GLY A 129 14.97 6.71 14.81
C GLY A 129 14.80 7.52 13.51
N ASN A 130 15.45 7.11 12.45
CA ASN A 130 15.43 7.76 11.16
C ASN A 130 14.89 6.76 10.12
N HIS A 131 13.56 6.74 9.92
CA HIS A 131 12.86 5.74 9.12
C HIS A 131 12.43 6.29 7.76
N PRO A 132 13.33 6.56 6.82
CA PRO A 132 12.86 6.83 5.48
C PRO A 132 12.28 5.53 4.92
N THR A 133 11.03 5.55 4.51
CA THR A 133 10.48 4.48 3.68
C THR A 133 11.26 4.39 2.37
N PRO A 134 11.49 3.20 1.81
CA PRO A 134 12.13 3.05 0.51
C PRO A 134 11.48 3.96 -0.53
N GLY A 135 12.30 4.69 -1.28
CA GLY A 135 11.83 5.71 -2.21
C GLY A 135 11.20 6.93 -1.55
N SER A 136 11.41 7.13 -0.26
CA SER A 136 10.94 8.32 0.45
C SER A 136 11.76 9.57 0.08
N TYR A 137 11.22 10.72 0.49
CA TYR A 137 11.90 12.02 0.33
C TYR A 137 13.33 12.04 0.87
N TRP A 138 13.64 11.23 1.88
CA TRP A 138 14.93 11.20 2.56
C TRP A 138 15.96 10.27 1.91
N ASP A 139 15.54 9.42 0.98
CA ASP A 139 16.45 8.55 0.25
C ASP A 139 17.00 9.28 -0.97
N LEU A 140 18.14 9.95 -0.80
CA LEU A 140 18.77 10.82 -1.80
C LEU A 140 19.19 10.11 -3.08
N GLY A 141 19.43 8.81 -3.04
CA GLY A 141 19.85 8.03 -4.20
C GLY A 141 18.73 7.55 -5.11
N THR A 142 17.47 7.84 -4.78
CA THR A 142 16.31 7.28 -5.49
C THR A 142 15.49 8.29 -6.28
N ARG A 143 16.04 9.43 -6.60
CA ARG A 143 15.31 10.55 -7.21
C ARG A 143 16.16 11.35 -8.15
N SER A 144 15.52 12.11 -9.00
CA SER A 144 16.15 13.00 -9.95
C SER A 144 15.61 14.43 -9.84
N HIS A 145 16.16 15.33 -10.63
CA HIS A 145 15.77 16.73 -10.70
C HIS A 145 15.56 17.15 -12.16
N ALA A 146 14.53 17.95 -12.41
CA ALA A 146 14.28 18.52 -13.73
C ALA A 146 13.81 19.98 -13.64
N ASP A 147 14.28 20.82 -14.52
CA ASP A 147 13.82 22.20 -14.67
C ASP A 147 12.83 22.32 -15.81
N ARG A 148 11.83 23.17 -15.62
CA ARG A 148 10.87 23.52 -16.66
C ARG A 148 11.55 24.34 -17.76
N ILE A 149 11.26 24.02 -19.00
CA ILE A 149 11.75 24.76 -20.17
C ILE A 149 10.85 25.98 -20.38
N VAL A 150 11.47 27.14 -20.49
CA VAL A 150 10.82 28.40 -20.86
C VAL A 150 11.34 28.82 -22.23
N GLU A 151 10.47 28.95 -23.22
CA GLU A 151 10.82 29.33 -24.60
C GLU A 151 10.30 30.73 -24.88
N GLU A 152 11.20 31.65 -25.23
CA GLU A 152 10.86 33.07 -25.55
C GLU A 152 10.01 33.76 -24.43
N GLY A 153 10.23 33.38 -23.17
CA GLY A 153 9.46 33.89 -22.05
C GLY A 153 8.11 33.18 -21.80
N VAL A 154 7.79 32.18 -22.62
CA VAL A 154 6.58 31.37 -22.45
C VAL A 154 6.90 30.10 -21.67
N VAL A 155 6.12 29.84 -20.62
CA VAL A 155 6.23 28.63 -19.82
C VAL A 155 5.67 27.46 -20.61
N THR A 156 6.47 26.42 -20.84
CA THR A 156 6.05 25.20 -21.55
C THR A 156 5.66 24.09 -20.59
N ASN A 157 5.07 23.01 -21.11
CA ASN A 157 4.82 21.76 -20.36
C ASN A 157 5.99 20.77 -20.43
N ARG A 158 7.15 21.24 -20.91
CA ARG A 158 8.37 20.45 -21.08
C ARG A 158 9.32 20.66 -19.92
N PHE A 159 9.91 19.57 -19.48
CA PHE A 159 10.93 19.55 -18.43
C PHE A 159 12.21 18.94 -18.98
N LYS A 160 13.34 19.47 -18.56
CA LYS A 160 14.66 18.93 -18.87
C LYS A 160 15.30 18.43 -17.60
N ASN A 161 15.62 17.14 -17.57
CA ASN A 161 16.35 16.51 -16.50
C ASN A 161 17.73 17.15 -16.30
N GLN A 162 18.11 17.48 -15.08
CA GLN A 162 19.32 18.19 -14.73
C GLN A 162 20.34 17.31 -14.00
N ASP A 163 19.93 16.15 -13.54
CA ASP A 163 20.78 15.19 -12.84
C ASP A 163 21.58 14.38 -13.88
N GLU A 164 22.92 14.33 -13.72
CA GLU A 164 23.78 13.59 -14.64
C GLU A 164 23.85 12.10 -14.30
N GLU A 165 23.80 11.75 -13.01
CA GLU A 165 23.82 10.37 -12.55
C GLU A 165 22.48 9.68 -12.85
N HIS A 166 21.38 10.36 -12.52
CA HIS A 166 20.02 9.91 -12.80
C HIS A 166 19.41 10.71 -13.95
N SER A 167 19.96 10.54 -15.15
CA SER A 167 19.49 11.23 -16.36
C SER A 167 18.63 10.31 -17.22
N LEU A 168 17.47 10.82 -17.64
CA LEU A 168 16.59 10.14 -18.62
C LEU A 168 17.32 9.87 -19.95
N SER A 169 18.36 10.67 -20.29
CA SER A 169 19.18 10.41 -21.45
C SER A 169 19.98 9.09 -21.39
N ASN A 170 20.08 8.48 -20.23
CA ASN A 170 20.73 7.18 -20.06
C ASN A 170 19.77 6.01 -20.39
N LEU A 171 18.46 6.27 -20.53
CA LEU A 171 17.49 5.25 -20.88
C LEU A 171 17.47 5.00 -22.38
N ASN A 172 17.49 3.73 -22.78
CA ASN A 172 17.40 3.30 -24.18
C ASN A 172 15.96 2.99 -24.63
N PHE A 173 14.97 3.39 -23.82
CA PHE A 173 13.54 3.27 -24.07
C PHE A 173 12.83 4.58 -23.71
N SER A 174 11.59 4.75 -24.18
CA SER A 174 10.75 5.88 -23.83
C SER A 174 9.98 5.60 -22.55
N VAL A 175 9.81 6.61 -21.71
CA VAL A 175 8.92 6.59 -20.54
C VAL A 175 7.59 7.32 -20.80
N GLU A 176 7.24 7.55 -22.07
CA GLU A 176 5.91 8.06 -22.46
C GLU A 176 4.81 7.10 -22.00
N GLY A 177 3.76 7.62 -21.42
CA GLY A 177 2.69 6.83 -20.77
C GLY A 177 2.96 6.48 -19.31
N GLY A 178 4.17 6.70 -18.84
CA GLY A 178 4.52 6.59 -17.42
C GLY A 178 3.99 7.77 -16.60
N VAL A 179 4.26 7.74 -15.32
CA VAL A 179 3.78 8.69 -14.31
C VAL A 179 4.96 9.30 -13.57
N VAL A 180 5.09 10.62 -13.61
CA VAL A 180 6.02 11.39 -12.77
C VAL A 180 5.42 11.54 -11.38
N VAL A 181 6.15 11.14 -10.36
CA VAL A 181 5.81 11.37 -8.96
C VAL A 181 6.83 12.33 -8.35
N VAL A 182 6.37 13.52 -7.97
CA VAL A 182 7.18 14.53 -7.31
C VAL A 182 7.02 14.36 -5.80
N GLN A 183 8.12 14.10 -5.13
CA GLN A 183 8.15 13.95 -3.69
C GLN A 183 8.30 15.32 -3.01
N GLY A 184 7.47 15.60 -2.03
CA GLY A 184 7.47 16.85 -1.27
C GLY A 184 6.48 16.79 -0.12
N VAL A 185 6.26 17.91 0.54
CA VAL A 185 5.24 18.04 1.59
C VAL A 185 3.85 17.72 1.02
N GLU A 186 3.60 18.16 -0.20
CA GLU A 186 2.44 17.76 -0.99
C GLU A 186 2.95 17.01 -2.24
N PRO A 187 2.86 15.68 -2.27
CA PRO A 187 3.26 14.93 -3.45
C PRO A 187 2.37 15.29 -4.64
N LYS A 188 3.00 15.52 -5.78
CA LYS A 188 2.32 15.81 -7.05
C LYS A 188 2.59 14.70 -8.04
N VAL A 189 1.62 14.41 -8.89
CA VAL A 189 1.70 13.34 -9.87
C VAL A 189 1.18 13.82 -11.22
N PHE A 190 1.90 13.46 -12.28
CA PHE A 190 1.59 13.85 -13.65
C PHE A 190 1.89 12.71 -14.61
N ASP A 191 1.10 12.57 -15.65
CA ASP A 191 1.44 11.66 -16.74
C ASP A 191 2.64 12.19 -17.55
N VAL A 192 3.46 11.30 -18.07
CA VAL A 192 4.44 11.61 -19.12
C VAL A 192 3.73 11.52 -20.46
N THR A 193 3.49 12.66 -21.10
CA THR A 193 2.75 12.72 -22.35
C THR A 193 3.63 12.60 -23.59
N ALA A 194 4.94 12.86 -23.46
CA ALA A 194 5.92 12.62 -24.51
C ALA A 194 7.32 12.45 -23.91
N HIS A 195 8.07 11.49 -24.43
CA HIS A 195 9.50 11.29 -24.19
C HIS A 195 10.12 10.47 -25.32
N THR A 196 11.33 10.81 -25.73
CA THR A 196 12.11 10.04 -26.69
C THR A 196 13.28 9.35 -25.99
N ALA A 197 13.48 8.07 -26.25
CA ALA A 197 14.61 7.29 -25.72
C ALA A 197 15.95 8.02 -25.97
N GLY A 198 16.77 8.08 -24.93
CA GLY A 198 18.08 8.77 -24.98
C GLY A 198 18.02 10.27 -24.84
N GLU A 199 16.85 10.88 -24.63
CA GLU A 199 16.72 12.31 -24.40
C GLU A 199 16.47 12.64 -22.93
N ALA A 200 17.00 13.78 -22.47
CA ALA A 200 16.78 14.26 -21.10
C ALA A 200 15.48 15.07 -20.96
N THR A 201 14.77 15.33 -22.05
CA THR A 201 13.55 16.16 -22.08
C THR A 201 12.31 15.30 -22.19
N PHE A 202 11.31 15.62 -21.39
CA PHE A 202 9.99 14.99 -21.40
C PHE A 202 8.87 16.02 -21.26
N GLU A 203 7.66 15.64 -21.59
CA GLU A 203 6.47 16.49 -21.50
C GLU A 203 5.47 15.92 -20.50
N THR A 204 4.71 16.80 -19.89
CA THR A 204 3.60 16.49 -18.99
C THR A 204 2.34 17.19 -19.49
N PRO A 205 1.12 16.83 -19.03
CA PRO A 205 -0.07 17.66 -19.26
C PRO A 205 0.15 19.08 -18.74
N SER A 206 -0.74 20.00 -19.12
CA SER A 206 -0.74 21.35 -18.57
C SER A 206 -0.87 21.28 -17.05
N VAL A 207 0.27 21.42 -16.38
CA VAL A 207 0.38 21.44 -14.92
C VAL A 207 0.44 22.86 -14.43
N ALA A 208 0.21 23.05 -13.15
CA ALA A 208 0.22 24.36 -12.53
C ALA A 208 1.40 25.23 -13.01
N GLU A 209 1.10 26.40 -13.55
CA GLU A 209 2.06 27.31 -14.16
C GLU A 209 3.15 27.79 -13.20
N ASP A 210 2.91 27.68 -11.90
CA ASP A 210 3.84 28.04 -10.81
C ASP A 210 4.96 27.02 -10.57
N LEU A 211 4.84 25.77 -11.09
CA LEU A 211 5.89 24.77 -10.98
C LEU A 211 7.06 25.08 -11.94
N LYS A 212 8.12 25.64 -11.37
CA LYS A 212 9.35 25.99 -12.12
C LYS A 212 10.31 24.79 -12.27
N SER A 213 10.29 23.87 -11.34
CA SER A 213 11.13 22.67 -11.32
C SER A 213 10.39 21.49 -10.70
N LEU A 214 10.86 20.29 -11.01
CA LEU A 214 10.49 19.05 -10.35
C LEU A 214 11.67 18.62 -9.50
N GLU A 215 11.62 18.94 -8.23
CA GLU A 215 12.64 18.53 -7.28
C GLU A 215 12.29 17.19 -6.69
N ASN A 216 13.25 16.27 -6.62
CA ASN A 216 13.05 14.97 -6.01
C ASN A 216 11.91 14.17 -6.65
N TYR A 217 11.94 13.99 -7.96
CA TYR A 217 10.97 13.19 -8.67
C TYR A 217 11.49 11.80 -9.05
N TYR A 218 10.58 10.90 -9.32
CA TYR A 218 10.82 9.63 -9.99
C TYR A 218 9.71 9.34 -11.00
N ILE A 219 9.95 8.41 -11.90
CA ILE A 219 8.99 7.95 -12.89
C ILE A 219 8.62 6.49 -12.61
N THR A 220 7.37 6.12 -12.76
CA THR A 220 6.82 4.78 -12.60
C THR A 220 5.74 4.52 -13.64
N GLY A 221 5.14 3.33 -13.65
CA GLY A 221 3.98 3.03 -14.50
C GLY A 221 4.33 2.59 -15.93
N ASP A 222 5.54 2.08 -16.14
CA ASP A 222 5.99 1.49 -17.41
C ASP A 222 6.69 0.16 -17.14
N LEU A 223 6.42 -0.85 -17.98
CA LEU A 223 7.02 -2.18 -17.84
C LEU A 223 8.54 -2.17 -18.08
N ASP A 224 9.03 -1.32 -18.97
CA ASP A 224 10.47 -1.21 -19.25
C ASP A 224 11.28 -0.67 -18.06
N LEU A 225 10.60 -0.09 -17.05
CA LEU A 225 11.20 0.30 -15.78
C LEU A 225 11.39 -0.87 -14.81
N LEU A 226 10.87 -2.05 -15.11
CA LEU A 226 11.08 -3.27 -14.30
C LEU A 226 12.45 -3.85 -14.64
N ASP A 227 13.50 -3.28 -14.08
CA ASP A 227 14.90 -3.57 -14.40
C ASP A 227 15.76 -3.94 -13.17
N SER A 228 15.13 -4.07 -12.01
CA SER A 228 15.78 -4.41 -10.74
C SER A 228 15.04 -5.49 -9.97
N GLU A 229 15.79 -6.27 -9.17
CA GLU A 229 15.19 -7.24 -8.24
C GLU A 229 14.28 -6.56 -7.23
N ARG A 230 13.22 -7.28 -6.81
CA ARG A 230 12.21 -6.84 -5.84
C ARG A 230 11.29 -5.72 -6.37
N GLU A 231 11.25 -5.55 -7.68
CA GLU A 231 10.31 -4.68 -8.36
C GLU A 231 9.16 -5.45 -8.98
N TRP A 232 8.05 -4.74 -9.20
CA TRP A 232 6.85 -5.26 -9.86
C TRP A 232 6.19 -4.19 -10.72
N PHE A 233 5.42 -4.64 -11.70
CA PHE A 233 4.59 -3.80 -12.57
C PHE A 233 3.23 -4.45 -12.79
N TYR A 234 2.17 -3.66 -12.85
CA TYR A 234 0.84 -4.10 -13.17
C TYR A 234 0.31 -3.33 -14.37
N ASP A 235 -0.06 -4.06 -15.42
CA ASP A 235 -0.74 -3.51 -16.58
C ASP A 235 -2.25 -3.61 -16.40
N LYS A 236 -2.90 -2.46 -16.21
CA LYS A 236 -4.34 -2.36 -16.00
C LYS A 236 -5.15 -2.81 -17.22
N GLU A 237 -4.66 -2.57 -18.43
CA GLU A 237 -5.38 -2.88 -19.66
C GLU A 237 -5.42 -4.38 -19.93
N THR A 238 -4.32 -5.07 -19.72
CA THR A 238 -4.20 -6.53 -19.91
C THR A 238 -4.49 -7.34 -18.67
N LYS A 239 -4.56 -6.71 -17.49
CA LYS A 239 -4.64 -7.36 -16.17
C LYS A 239 -3.46 -8.28 -15.89
N GLU A 240 -2.33 -8.03 -16.51
CA GLU A 240 -1.09 -8.76 -16.29
C GLU A 240 -0.27 -8.10 -15.17
N LEU A 241 0.20 -8.93 -14.27
CA LEU A 241 1.08 -8.57 -13.15
C LEU A 241 2.46 -9.17 -13.38
N TYR A 242 3.49 -8.36 -13.27
CA TYR A 242 4.88 -8.73 -13.52
C TYR A 242 5.70 -8.55 -12.25
N VAL A 243 6.67 -9.43 -12.01
CA VAL A 243 7.56 -9.35 -10.84
C VAL A 243 8.95 -9.90 -11.17
N TRP A 244 9.97 -9.27 -10.60
CA TRP A 244 11.32 -9.80 -10.52
C TRP A 244 11.68 -10.02 -9.05
N LEU A 245 11.70 -11.27 -8.61
CA LEU A 245 12.05 -11.62 -7.23
C LEU A 245 13.55 -11.69 -7.01
N GLU A 246 13.96 -11.42 -5.79
CA GLU A 246 15.36 -11.50 -5.36
C GLU A 246 15.96 -12.89 -5.62
N ASN A 247 17.24 -12.93 -6.01
CA ASN A 247 17.95 -14.14 -6.37
C ASN A 247 17.26 -14.96 -7.49
N ASN A 248 16.49 -14.30 -8.35
CA ASN A 248 15.73 -14.91 -9.43
C ASN A 248 14.80 -16.04 -8.96
N ALA A 249 14.25 -15.91 -7.75
CA ALA A 249 13.35 -16.89 -7.17
C ALA A 249 12.10 -17.12 -8.04
N ASN A 250 11.59 -18.34 -8.01
CA ASN A 250 10.35 -18.69 -8.71
C ASN A 250 9.13 -18.23 -7.89
N PRO A 251 8.31 -17.32 -8.41
CA PRO A 251 7.14 -16.82 -7.65
C PRO A 251 6.09 -17.89 -7.36
N ASN A 252 6.06 -19.01 -8.10
CA ASN A 252 5.16 -20.13 -7.79
C ASN A 252 5.54 -20.87 -6.49
N GLU A 253 6.76 -20.68 -6.00
CA GLU A 253 7.25 -21.26 -4.75
C GLU A 253 7.24 -20.25 -3.60
N ALA A 254 6.72 -19.04 -3.83
CA ALA A 254 6.71 -17.94 -2.91
C ALA A 254 5.28 -17.56 -2.49
N SER A 255 5.15 -16.94 -1.31
CA SER A 255 3.88 -16.39 -0.84
C SER A 255 3.75 -14.94 -1.33
N ILE A 256 3.12 -14.75 -2.49
CA ILE A 256 2.87 -13.44 -3.06
C ILE A 256 1.41 -13.03 -2.81
N LYS A 257 1.24 -11.84 -2.29
CA LYS A 257 -0.08 -11.23 -2.04
C LYS A 257 -0.08 -9.77 -2.48
N ALA A 258 -1.26 -9.26 -2.78
CA ALA A 258 -1.43 -7.91 -3.28
C ALA A 258 -2.54 -7.15 -2.56
N ARG A 259 -2.35 -5.86 -2.37
CA ARG A 259 -3.47 -4.95 -2.17
C ARG A 259 -4.06 -4.60 -3.51
N GLY A 260 -5.36 -4.66 -3.63
CA GLY A 260 -6.00 -4.34 -4.89
C GLY A 260 -7.51 -4.33 -4.79
N TYR A 261 -8.15 -3.94 -5.89
CA TYR A 261 -9.57 -3.63 -5.96
C TYR A 261 -10.20 -4.34 -7.15
N THR A 262 -11.28 -5.07 -6.90
CA THR A 262 -12.23 -5.45 -7.94
C THR A 262 -13.01 -4.22 -8.39
N GLU A 263 -13.68 -4.28 -9.55
CA GLU A 263 -14.51 -3.18 -10.03
C GLU A 263 -15.59 -2.79 -9.01
N GLN A 264 -16.18 -3.76 -8.34
CA GLN A 264 -17.17 -3.51 -7.28
C GLN A 264 -16.54 -2.80 -6.07
N GLU A 265 -15.33 -3.17 -5.69
CA GLU A 265 -14.60 -2.56 -4.57
C GLU A 265 -14.19 -1.11 -4.86
N HIS A 266 -13.93 -0.75 -6.12
CA HIS A 266 -13.70 0.64 -6.52
C HIS A 266 -14.90 1.56 -6.24
N GLN A 267 -16.11 1.01 -6.33
CA GLN A 267 -17.35 1.76 -6.16
C GLN A 267 -17.77 1.92 -4.69
N THR A 268 -17.26 1.09 -3.79
CA THR A 268 -17.78 0.97 -2.41
C THR A 268 -16.81 1.43 -1.33
N ASP A 269 -15.66 2.02 -1.69
CA ASP A 269 -14.62 2.42 -0.73
C ASP A 269 -14.25 1.29 0.28
N SER A 270 -14.02 0.11 -0.27
CA SER A 270 -14.03 -1.16 0.48
C SER A 270 -12.67 -1.60 1.01
N ASP A 271 -11.66 -0.74 1.02
CA ASP A 271 -10.31 -1.06 1.53
C ASP A 271 -10.14 -0.86 3.03
N ARG A 272 -11.22 -0.48 3.73
CA ARG A 272 -11.23 -0.33 5.17
C ARG A 272 -11.34 -1.68 5.84
N ILE A 273 -10.24 -2.15 6.42
CA ILE A 273 -10.15 -3.48 7.06
C ILE A 273 -10.41 -3.47 8.56
N LEU A 274 -10.41 -2.29 9.19
CA LEU A 274 -10.81 -2.10 10.58
C LEU A 274 -11.69 -0.86 10.67
N LYS A 275 -12.98 -1.05 10.94
CA LYS A 275 -13.95 0.02 11.18
C LYS A 275 -14.46 -0.07 12.61
N VAL A 276 -14.37 1.05 13.35
CA VAL A 276 -14.95 1.19 14.68
C VAL A 276 -15.86 2.40 14.69
N TYR A 277 -17.16 2.17 14.69
CA TYR A 277 -18.19 3.19 14.56
C TYR A 277 -19.04 3.25 15.83
N ASP A 278 -19.39 4.47 16.24
CA ASP A 278 -20.33 4.75 17.33
C ASP A 278 -20.07 3.87 18.58
N SER A 279 -18.82 3.67 18.92
CA SER A 279 -18.37 2.74 19.96
C SER A 279 -17.47 3.42 20.97
N SER A 280 -17.34 2.86 22.18
CA SER A 280 -16.54 3.50 23.22
C SER A 280 -15.92 2.52 24.21
N HIS A 281 -14.82 2.98 24.86
CA HIS A 281 -14.09 2.23 25.89
C HIS A 281 -13.67 0.85 25.39
N ILE A 282 -13.01 0.82 24.23
CA ILE A 282 -12.44 -0.39 23.62
C ILE A 282 -10.92 -0.25 23.56
N LYS A 283 -10.24 -1.26 24.05
CA LYS A 283 -8.79 -1.37 24.01
C LYS A 283 -8.36 -2.45 23.02
N PHE A 284 -7.47 -2.10 22.10
CA PHE A 284 -6.77 -3.02 21.20
C PHE A 284 -5.33 -3.17 21.69
N ASP A 285 -4.84 -4.39 21.85
CA ASP A 285 -3.52 -4.66 22.40
C ASP A 285 -2.81 -5.81 21.66
N GLY A 286 -1.59 -5.55 21.18
CA GLY A 286 -0.75 -6.57 20.55
C GLY A 286 -1.20 -7.03 19.16
N ILE A 287 -1.86 -6.16 18.38
CA ILE A 287 -2.45 -6.49 17.08
C ILE A 287 -1.72 -5.76 15.96
N THR A 288 -1.40 -6.47 14.89
CA THR A 288 -0.95 -5.84 13.63
C THR A 288 -2.12 -5.72 12.66
N VAL A 289 -2.36 -4.51 12.17
CA VAL A 289 -3.32 -4.21 11.11
C VAL A 289 -2.51 -3.82 9.88
N GLN A 290 -2.66 -4.53 8.77
CA GLN A 290 -1.85 -4.26 7.58
C GLN A 290 -2.63 -4.35 6.28
N THR A 291 -2.14 -3.64 5.28
CA THR A 291 -2.63 -3.70 3.89
C THR A 291 -4.11 -3.33 3.79
N GLY A 292 -4.46 -2.22 4.38
CA GLY A 292 -5.81 -1.67 4.32
C GLY A 292 -5.98 -0.52 5.30
N ALA A 293 -6.94 0.35 5.00
CA ALA A 293 -7.25 1.50 5.84
C ALA A 293 -7.98 1.10 7.11
N PHE A 294 -7.84 1.89 8.16
CA PHE A 294 -8.71 1.85 9.32
C PHE A 294 -9.56 3.12 9.39
N HIS A 295 -10.76 3.00 9.95
CA HIS A 295 -11.68 4.12 10.05
C HIS A 295 -12.40 4.13 11.40
N LEU A 296 -12.25 5.22 12.13
CA LEU A 296 -12.86 5.45 13.43
C LEU A 296 -13.86 6.60 13.26
N LEU A 297 -15.15 6.34 13.50
CA LEU A 297 -16.21 7.31 13.31
C LEU A 297 -17.18 7.33 14.49
N GLY A 298 -17.48 8.51 15.04
CA GLY A 298 -18.42 8.65 16.15
C GLY A 298 -17.99 7.94 17.44
N SER A 299 -16.76 7.47 17.51
CA SER A 299 -16.24 6.67 18.62
C SER A 299 -15.33 7.50 19.53
N HIS A 300 -15.23 7.10 20.81
CA HIS A 300 -14.39 7.78 21.79
C HIS A 300 -13.80 6.79 22.80
N ASN A 301 -12.75 7.22 23.52
CA ASN A 301 -12.04 6.38 24.50
C ASN A 301 -11.57 5.03 23.89
N LEU A 302 -11.03 5.10 22.66
CA LEU A 302 -10.38 3.96 22.01
C LEU A 302 -8.90 4.01 22.32
N THR A 303 -8.33 2.88 22.71
CA THR A 303 -6.91 2.73 23.04
C THR A 303 -6.28 1.67 22.15
N PHE A 304 -5.12 1.98 21.57
CA PHE A 304 -4.29 1.04 20.83
C PHE A 304 -2.94 0.94 21.51
N GLU A 305 -2.60 -0.22 22.03
CA GLU A 305 -1.32 -0.49 22.71
C GLU A 305 -0.58 -1.65 22.01
N ASN A 306 0.74 -1.59 22.00
CA ASN A 306 1.60 -2.64 21.42
C ASN A 306 1.18 -3.09 20.01
N SER A 307 0.52 -2.21 19.27
CA SER A 307 -0.11 -2.50 17.99
C SER A 307 0.64 -1.83 16.84
N LYS A 308 0.59 -2.43 15.66
CA LYS A 308 1.23 -1.90 14.46
C LYS A 308 0.19 -1.66 13.37
N PHE A 309 0.31 -0.53 12.66
CA PHE A 309 -0.47 -0.20 11.48
C PHE A 309 0.48 -0.07 10.30
N LEU A 310 0.48 -1.04 9.40
CA LEU A 310 1.42 -1.13 8.29
C LEU A 310 0.67 -1.01 6.96
N TYR A 311 1.25 -0.24 6.03
CA TYR A 311 0.73 -0.12 4.66
C TYR A 311 -0.74 0.33 4.61
N SER A 312 -1.15 1.22 5.52
CA SER A 312 -2.53 1.68 5.61
C SER A 312 -2.91 2.66 4.49
N GLY A 313 -1.96 3.47 4.01
CA GLY A 313 -2.15 4.40 2.91
C GLY A 313 -1.56 3.88 1.59
N HIS A 314 -2.16 4.26 0.46
CA HIS A 314 -1.64 4.04 -0.88
C HIS A 314 -2.28 5.03 -1.85
N HIS A 315 -1.73 5.14 -3.05
CA HIS A 315 -2.31 5.93 -4.12
C HIS A 315 -2.74 5.02 -5.31
N LYS A 316 -3.72 5.48 -6.07
CA LYS A 316 -4.27 4.74 -7.22
C LYS A 316 -3.82 5.32 -8.58
N GLN A 317 -2.76 6.09 -8.61
CA GLN A 317 -2.33 6.81 -9.80
C GLN A 317 -1.94 5.89 -10.95
N MET A 318 -1.29 4.78 -10.65
CA MET A 318 -0.97 3.76 -11.64
C MET A 318 -2.21 3.15 -12.30
N LEU A 319 -3.39 3.34 -11.72
CA LEU A 319 -4.67 2.92 -12.26
C LEU A 319 -5.36 4.04 -13.05
N GLY A 320 -4.68 5.17 -13.32
CA GLY A 320 -5.24 6.32 -14.02
C GLY A 320 -6.23 7.13 -13.18
N ALA A 321 -6.18 7.01 -11.85
CA ALA A 321 -6.99 7.86 -10.97
C ALA A 321 -6.43 9.29 -10.99
N ASP A 322 -7.28 10.25 -11.32
CA ASP A 322 -6.95 11.67 -11.24
C ASP A 322 -6.94 12.11 -9.77
N ILE A 323 -5.75 12.41 -9.24
CA ILE A 323 -5.59 12.84 -7.85
C ILE A 323 -6.35 14.12 -7.55
N ASN A 324 -6.46 15.00 -8.54
CA ASN A 324 -7.19 16.25 -8.35
C ASN A 324 -8.70 16.03 -8.20
N LYS A 325 -9.22 14.87 -8.63
CA LYS A 325 -10.60 14.45 -8.37
C LYS A 325 -10.74 13.73 -7.02
N ALA A 326 -9.70 13.02 -6.56
CA ALA A 326 -9.75 12.31 -5.29
C ALA A 326 -9.77 13.25 -4.06
N GLN A 327 -9.27 14.49 -4.18
CA GLN A 327 -9.40 15.49 -3.12
C GLN A 327 -10.83 16.02 -2.95
N GLY A 328 -11.69 15.90 -3.95
CA GLY A 328 -13.09 16.34 -3.89
C GLY A 328 -14.06 15.31 -3.32
N ASP A 329 -13.70 14.03 -3.29
CA ASP A 329 -14.59 12.94 -2.87
C ASP A 329 -14.46 12.56 -1.39
N TYR A 330 -13.59 13.24 -0.62
CA TYR A 330 -13.45 13.03 0.83
C TYR A 330 -14.31 13.96 1.69
N GLU A 331 -15.10 14.81 1.08
CA GLU A 331 -16.03 15.73 1.78
C GLU A 331 -17.48 15.22 1.76
N ASN A 332 -17.75 13.96 2.10
CA ASN A 332 -19.10 13.54 2.51
C ASN A 332 -19.04 12.31 3.40
#